data_0850f443e853baf0eb6b264609253155
#
_entry.id   0850f443e853baf0eb6b264609253155
#
_cell.length_a   1.000
_cell.length_b   1.000
_cell.length_c   1.000
_cell.angle_alpha   90.00
_cell.angle_beta   90.00
_cell.angle_gamma   90.00
#
_symmetry.space_group_name_H-M   'P 1'
#
loop_
_entity.id
_entity.type
_entity.pdbx_description
1 polymer ?
#
loop_
_entity_poly.entity_id
_entity_poly.type
_entity_poly.pdbx_seq_one_letter_code
_entity_poly.pdbx_strand_id
1 'polypeptide(L)'
;MMTGTLLLALALAGPAAQQPAAPPAGSPMVSSIRGGYELVKGHILKAAEQVSEEDYAFKATPDVRSMGQLFAHIADANFGICSAATGSKEGAMSGTEKSKTAKKDIVEALQASFKFCDAAFDGMTDAKANETAKFFLPGTHTRLGLLSFNAMHDWEHYGNVVTYMRLKGMVPPSSAKR
;
A
#
# COMPACT_ATOMS: atom_id res chain seq x y z
N MET A 1 -41.49 71.08 8.96
CA MET A 1 -41.99 69.75 8.63
C MET A 1 -40.91 69.04 7.76
N MET A 2 -40.08 68.18 8.38
CA MET A 2 -39.04 67.42 7.65
C MET A 2 -39.49 65.97 7.59
N THR A 3 -39.81 65.53 6.37
CA THR A 3 -40.15 64.11 6.09
C THR A 3 -38.90 63.33 5.79
N GLY A 4 -38.48 62.47 6.75
CA GLY A 4 -37.37 61.55 6.59
C GLY A 4 -37.81 60.30 5.83
N THR A 5 -37.17 60.06 4.68
CA THR A 5 -37.39 58.88 3.86
C THR A 5 -36.47 57.75 4.39
N LEU A 6 -37.11 56.67 4.92
CA LEU A 6 -36.43 55.48 5.39
C LEU A 6 -36.14 54.57 4.20
N LEU A 7 -34.85 54.39 3.80
CA LEU A 7 -34.42 53.45 2.78
C LEU A 7 -34.20 52.06 3.42
N LEU A 8 -35.08 51.13 3.08
CA LEU A 8 -35.00 49.74 3.48
C LEU A 8 -34.03 49.00 2.54
N ALA A 9 -32.83 48.67 3.01
CA ALA A 9 -31.86 47.88 2.25
C ALA A 9 -32.22 46.37 2.35
N LEU A 10 -32.66 45.82 1.24
CA LEU A 10 -32.97 44.38 1.07
C LEU A 10 -31.61 43.66 0.79
N ALA A 11 -31.07 42.95 1.78
CA ALA A 11 -29.90 42.10 1.59
C ALA A 11 -30.30 40.81 0.86
N LEU A 12 -29.90 40.64 -0.39
CA LEU A 12 -30.04 39.41 -1.15
C LEU A 12 -29.00 38.41 -0.63
N ALA A 13 -29.41 37.44 0.20
CA ALA A 13 -28.60 36.29 0.56
C ALA A 13 -28.49 35.38 -0.67
N GLY A 14 -27.33 35.36 -1.32
CA GLY A 14 -27.00 34.43 -2.39
C GLY A 14 -26.95 32.99 -1.86
N PRO A 15 -27.19 31.96 -2.70
CA PRO A 15 -27.08 30.58 -2.28
C PRO A 15 -25.65 30.29 -1.78
N ALA A 16 -25.55 29.83 -0.52
CA ALA A 16 -24.26 29.35 0.04
C ALA A 16 -23.78 28.17 -0.81
N ALA A 17 -22.62 28.32 -1.45
CA ALA A 17 -21.98 27.23 -2.15
C ALA A 17 -21.69 26.12 -1.13
N GLN A 18 -22.39 24.99 -1.24
CA GLN A 18 -22.10 23.80 -0.45
C GLN A 18 -20.70 23.31 -0.81
N GLN A 19 -19.78 23.40 0.14
CA GLN A 19 -18.49 22.71 0.01
C GLN A 19 -18.76 21.21 -0.19
N PRO A 20 -18.03 20.55 -1.13
CA PRO A 20 -18.11 19.11 -1.25
C PRO A 20 -17.87 18.48 0.12
N ALA A 21 -18.74 17.58 0.53
CA ALA A 21 -18.57 16.84 1.78
C ALA A 21 -17.20 16.16 1.74
N ALA A 22 -16.40 16.33 2.78
CA ALA A 22 -15.18 15.57 2.93
C ALA A 22 -15.50 14.08 2.79
N PRO A 23 -14.66 13.28 2.09
CA PRO A 23 -14.91 11.85 1.98
C PRO A 23 -15.08 11.28 3.40
N PRO A 24 -16.03 10.35 3.62
CA PRO A 24 -16.26 9.78 4.93
C PRO A 24 -14.93 9.26 5.47
N ALA A 25 -14.56 9.69 6.67
CA ALA A 25 -13.39 9.17 7.36
C ALA A 25 -13.51 7.64 7.34
N GLY A 26 -12.54 6.96 6.72
CA GLY A 26 -12.56 5.50 6.64
C GLY A 26 -12.70 4.91 8.05
N SER A 27 -13.33 3.74 8.13
CA SER A 27 -13.48 3.00 9.40
C SER A 27 -12.18 3.01 10.19
N PRO A 28 -12.25 3.16 11.53
CA PRO A 28 -11.05 3.03 12.39
C PRO A 28 -10.27 1.74 12.13
N MET A 29 -10.97 0.65 11.77
CA MET A 29 -10.34 -0.63 11.46
C MET A 29 -9.56 -0.56 10.13
N VAL A 30 -10.16 -0.03 9.07
CA VAL A 30 -9.48 0.17 7.78
C VAL A 30 -8.27 1.08 7.96
N SER A 31 -8.43 2.20 8.68
CA SER A 31 -7.35 3.15 8.94
C SER A 31 -6.19 2.55 9.74
N SER A 32 -6.49 1.69 10.72
CA SER A 32 -5.46 1.01 11.52
C SER A 32 -4.65 0.02 10.69
N ILE A 33 -5.31 -0.79 9.86
CA ILE A 33 -4.63 -1.75 8.98
C ILE A 33 -3.81 -0.99 7.94
N ARG A 34 -4.37 0.05 7.33
CA ARG A 34 -3.67 0.91 6.38
C ARG A 34 -2.42 1.53 6.99
N GLY A 35 -2.48 2.01 8.23
CA GLY A 35 -1.32 2.58 8.94
C GLY A 35 -0.16 1.60 9.05
N GLY A 36 -0.44 0.34 9.38
CA GLY A 36 0.57 -0.73 9.41
C GLY A 36 1.15 -1.04 8.02
N TYR A 37 0.30 -1.08 7.00
CA TYR A 37 0.70 -1.26 5.60
C TYR A 37 1.58 -0.10 5.10
N GLU A 38 1.18 1.15 5.31
CA GLU A 38 1.97 2.33 4.90
C GLU A 38 3.37 2.35 5.53
N LEU A 39 3.46 1.93 6.80
CA LEU A 39 4.74 1.85 7.50
C LEU A 39 5.67 0.83 6.85
N VAL A 40 5.20 -0.40 6.59
CA VAL A 40 6.02 -1.44 5.98
C VAL A 40 6.35 -1.12 4.51
N LYS A 41 5.41 -0.58 3.75
CA LYS A 41 5.64 -0.07 2.39
C LYS A 41 6.82 0.90 2.36
N GLY A 42 6.81 1.89 3.27
CA GLY A 42 7.89 2.87 3.37
C GLY A 42 9.25 2.23 3.67
N HIS A 43 9.28 1.21 4.52
CA HIS A 43 10.52 0.48 4.82
C HIS A 43 11.01 -0.35 3.62
N ILE A 44 10.12 -1.07 2.96
CA ILE A 44 10.45 -1.93 1.82
C ILE A 44 10.98 -1.09 0.65
N LEU A 45 10.28 -0.01 0.28
CA LEU A 45 10.72 0.86 -0.81
C LEU A 45 12.09 1.48 -0.53
N LYS A 46 12.32 1.98 0.68
CA LYS A 46 13.63 2.52 1.08
C LYS A 46 14.72 1.44 1.06
N ALA A 47 14.42 0.22 1.52
CA ALA A 47 15.38 -0.88 1.48
C ALA A 47 15.74 -1.24 0.03
N ALA A 48 14.75 -1.34 -0.86
CA ALA A 48 14.97 -1.64 -2.27
C ALA A 48 15.85 -0.60 -2.97
N GLU A 49 15.68 0.68 -2.65
CA GLU A 49 16.55 1.74 -3.17
C GLU A 49 17.96 1.71 -2.56
N GLN A 50 18.08 1.42 -1.25
CA GLN A 50 19.35 1.43 -0.53
C GLN A 50 20.28 0.30 -0.94
N VAL A 51 19.75 -0.89 -1.23
CA VAL A 51 20.53 -2.07 -1.65
C VAL A 51 21.18 -1.82 -3.00
N SER A 52 22.48 -2.12 -3.13
CA SER A 52 23.21 -1.96 -4.38
C SER A 52 22.73 -2.95 -5.47
N GLU A 53 22.98 -2.66 -6.73
CA GLU A 53 22.67 -3.57 -7.86
C GLU A 53 23.33 -4.96 -7.64
N GLU A 54 24.58 -4.98 -7.21
CA GLU A 54 25.33 -6.21 -6.93
C GLU A 54 24.67 -7.04 -5.82
N ASP A 55 24.22 -6.38 -4.75
CA ASP A 55 23.63 -7.04 -3.59
C ASP A 55 22.21 -7.60 -3.87
N TYR A 56 21.58 -7.24 -4.98
CA TYR A 56 20.33 -7.87 -5.42
C TYR A 56 20.51 -9.38 -5.69
N ALA A 57 21.71 -9.82 -6.09
CA ALA A 57 22.01 -11.23 -6.29
C ALA A 57 22.35 -11.98 -4.98
N PHE A 58 22.54 -11.27 -3.86
CA PHE A 58 22.95 -11.88 -2.59
C PHE A 58 21.89 -12.85 -2.06
N LYS A 59 22.34 -14.03 -1.62
CA LYS A 59 21.56 -15.06 -0.91
C LYS A 59 22.23 -15.38 0.42
N ALA A 60 21.46 -15.50 1.49
CA ALA A 60 21.98 -15.91 2.80
C ALA A 60 22.43 -17.40 2.78
N THR A 61 21.70 -18.26 2.05
CA THR A 61 22.04 -19.66 1.76
C THR A 61 21.61 -20.00 0.33
N PRO A 62 22.11 -21.09 -0.28
CA PRO A 62 21.72 -21.48 -1.64
C PRO A 62 20.23 -21.71 -1.83
N ASP A 63 19.54 -22.19 -0.80
CA ASP A 63 18.13 -22.64 -0.89
C ASP A 63 17.11 -21.52 -0.67
N VAL A 64 17.55 -20.30 -0.34
CA VAL A 64 16.66 -19.16 -0.13
C VAL A 64 16.61 -18.23 -1.35
N ARG A 65 15.61 -17.37 -1.41
CA ARG A 65 15.52 -16.30 -2.41
C ARG A 65 16.73 -15.36 -2.30
N SER A 66 17.16 -14.80 -3.43
CA SER A 66 18.07 -13.65 -3.37
C SER A 66 17.36 -12.40 -2.85
N MET A 67 18.13 -11.37 -2.48
CA MET A 67 17.57 -10.07 -2.05
C MET A 67 16.63 -9.50 -3.11
N GLY A 68 17.02 -9.50 -4.38
CA GLY A 68 16.19 -9.06 -5.49
C GLY A 68 14.95 -9.92 -5.68
N GLN A 69 15.06 -11.23 -5.51
CA GLN A 69 13.91 -12.13 -5.57
C GLN A 69 12.91 -11.88 -4.42
N LEU A 70 13.37 -11.49 -3.23
CA LEU A 70 12.47 -11.09 -2.13
C LEU A 70 11.65 -9.86 -2.51
N PHE A 71 12.28 -8.81 -3.06
CA PHE A 71 11.56 -7.61 -3.52
C PHE A 71 10.59 -7.92 -4.67
N ALA A 72 11.02 -8.73 -5.63
CA ALA A 72 10.18 -9.15 -6.75
C ALA A 72 8.99 -10.00 -6.29
N HIS A 73 9.19 -10.89 -5.32
CA HIS A 73 8.13 -11.68 -4.70
C HIS A 73 7.10 -10.81 -3.97
N ILE A 74 7.54 -9.80 -3.22
CA ILE A 74 6.65 -8.82 -2.60
C ILE A 74 5.78 -8.13 -3.68
N ALA A 75 6.38 -7.72 -4.80
CA ALA A 75 5.63 -7.09 -5.88
C ALA A 75 4.56 -8.03 -6.47
N ASP A 76 4.90 -9.28 -6.74
CA ASP A 76 3.96 -10.27 -7.27
C ASP A 76 2.84 -10.58 -6.26
N ALA A 77 3.18 -10.73 -4.97
CA ALA A 77 2.20 -10.97 -3.91
C ALA A 77 1.23 -9.80 -3.72
N ASN A 78 1.74 -8.56 -3.71
CA ASN A 78 0.92 -7.35 -3.64
C ASN A 78 -0.12 -7.33 -4.75
N PHE A 79 0.28 -7.54 -6.00
CA PHE A 79 -0.66 -7.61 -7.12
C PHE A 79 -1.70 -8.71 -6.93
N GLY A 80 -1.28 -9.91 -6.55
CA GLY A 80 -2.19 -11.06 -6.37
C GLY A 80 -3.20 -10.84 -5.23
N ILE A 81 -2.72 -10.42 -4.05
CA ILE A 81 -3.55 -10.27 -2.86
C ILE A 81 -4.50 -9.08 -3.00
N CYS A 82 -3.99 -7.92 -3.45
CA CYS A 82 -4.82 -6.73 -3.63
C CYS A 82 -5.85 -6.90 -4.77
N SER A 83 -5.52 -7.67 -5.82
CA SER A 83 -6.51 -8.09 -6.83
C SER A 83 -7.63 -8.93 -6.24
N ALA A 84 -7.29 -9.92 -5.42
CA ALA A 84 -8.29 -10.72 -4.74
C ALA A 84 -9.17 -9.86 -3.81
N ALA A 85 -8.58 -8.91 -3.07
CA ALA A 85 -9.30 -8.02 -2.19
C ALA A 85 -10.27 -7.10 -2.93
N THR A 86 -9.92 -6.63 -4.14
CA THR A 86 -10.76 -5.73 -4.93
C THR A 86 -11.69 -6.45 -5.91
N GLY A 87 -11.39 -7.70 -6.26
CA GLY A 87 -12.02 -8.43 -7.36
C GLY A 87 -11.55 -7.94 -8.75
N SER A 88 -10.50 -7.11 -8.81
CA SER A 88 -9.90 -6.65 -10.07
C SER A 88 -9.10 -7.75 -10.74
N LYS A 89 -9.11 -7.78 -12.06
CA LYS A 89 -8.24 -8.66 -12.86
C LYS A 89 -6.95 -7.96 -13.30
N GLU A 90 -6.83 -6.65 -13.08
CA GLU A 90 -5.70 -5.82 -13.54
C GLU A 90 -4.40 -6.11 -12.79
N GLY A 91 -4.48 -6.64 -11.57
CA GLY A 91 -3.32 -7.00 -10.74
C GLY A 91 -2.99 -8.48 -10.78
N ALA A 92 -3.26 -9.20 -11.88
CA ALA A 92 -2.79 -10.57 -12.01
C ALA A 92 -1.27 -10.61 -11.78
N MET A 93 -0.79 -11.57 -10.99
CA MET A 93 0.63 -11.72 -10.65
C MET A 93 1.51 -11.49 -11.88
N SER A 94 2.36 -10.49 -11.84
CA SER A 94 3.15 -10.06 -13.00
C SER A 94 4.28 -11.03 -13.35
N GLY A 95 4.58 -11.99 -12.47
CA GLY A 95 5.70 -12.92 -12.63
C GLY A 95 7.05 -12.24 -12.54
N THR A 96 7.13 -11.13 -11.82
CA THR A 96 8.35 -10.32 -11.62
C THR A 96 9.48 -11.16 -11.07
N GLU A 97 9.21 -11.98 -10.05
CA GLU A 97 10.21 -12.86 -9.42
C GLU A 97 10.88 -13.81 -10.42
N LYS A 98 10.14 -14.27 -11.43
CA LYS A 98 10.65 -15.22 -12.42
C LYS A 98 11.30 -14.54 -13.63
N SER A 99 10.95 -13.30 -13.93
CA SER A 99 11.30 -12.66 -15.19
C SER A 99 12.24 -11.47 -15.07
N LYS A 100 12.42 -10.89 -13.85
CA LYS A 100 13.22 -9.70 -13.62
C LYS A 100 14.40 -9.99 -12.71
N THR A 101 15.57 -9.47 -13.08
CA THR A 101 16.80 -9.59 -12.28
C THR A 101 17.46 -8.24 -12.02
N ALA A 102 17.29 -7.27 -12.92
CA ALA A 102 17.85 -5.94 -12.79
C ALA A 102 17.11 -5.16 -11.67
N LYS A 103 17.86 -4.51 -10.79
CA LYS A 103 17.33 -3.68 -9.70
C LYS A 103 16.27 -2.69 -10.19
N LYS A 104 16.58 -1.96 -11.27
CA LYS A 104 15.65 -0.96 -11.84
C LYS A 104 14.27 -1.57 -12.12
N ASP A 105 14.23 -2.69 -12.82
CA ASP A 105 12.97 -3.33 -13.23
C ASP A 105 12.19 -3.87 -12.04
N ILE A 106 12.90 -4.37 -11.01
CA ILE A 106 12.29 -4.88 -9.78
C ILE A 106 11.73 -3.72 -8.95
N VAL A 107 12.47 -2.60 -8.81
CA VAL A 107 12.02 -1.41 -8.09
C VAL A 107 10.78 -0.81 -8.76
N GLU A 108 10.76 -0.69 -10.08
CA GLU A 108 9.60 -0.21 -10.83
C GLU A 108 8.37 -1.10 -10.61
N ALA A 109 8.53 -2.43 -10.68
CA ALA A 109 7.45 -3.37 -10.41
C ALA A 109 6.94 -3.28 -8.96
N LEU A 110 7.86 -3.15 -8.01
CA LEU A 110 7.53 -3.00 -6.59
C LEU A 110 6.75 -1.71 -6.33
N GLN A 111 7.18 -0.59 -6.87
CA GLN A 111 6.46 0.69 -6.78
C GLN A 111 5.07 0.60 -7.40
N ALA A 112 4.95 -0.02 -8.58
CA ALA A 112 3.67 -0.22 -9.24
C ALA A 112 2.72 -1.10 -8.42
N SER A 113 3.23 -2.17 -7.78
CA SER A 113 2.43 -3.06 -6.94
C SER A 113 1.91 -2.36 -5.68
N PHE A 114 2.72 -1.54 -5.03
CA PHE A 114 2.27 -0.73 -3.90
C PHE A 114 1.23 0.31 -4.32
N LYS A 115 1.42 1.00 -5.44
CA LYS A 115 0.42 1.92 -5.98
C LYS A 115 -0.93 1.22 -6.25
N PHE A 116 -0.89 -0.01 -6.72
CA PHE A 116 -2.10 -0.82 -6.94
C PHE A 116 -2.79 -1.15 -5.61
N CYS A 117 -2.05 -1.54 -4.57
CA CYS A 117 -2.60 -1.76 -3.23
C CYS A 117 -3.09 -0.47 -2.57
N ASP A 118 -2.42 0.67 -2.77
CA ASP A 118 -2.90 1.98 -2.30
C ASP A 118 -4.32 2.25 -2.80
N ALA A 119 -4.57 2.04 -4.10
CA ALA A 119 -5.91 2.19 -4.69
C ALA A 119 -6.94 1.20 -4.08
N ALA A 120 -6.52 -0.01 -3.71
CA ALA A 120 -7.38 -0.96 -3.02
C ALA A 120 -7.81 -0.46 -1.63
N PHE A 121 -6.90 0.15 -0.88
CA PHE A 121 -7.21 0.81 0.40
C PHE A 121 -8.07 2.06 0.22
N ASP A 122 -7.79 2.90 -0.79
CA ASP A 122 -8.56 4.11 -1.08
C ASP A 122 -10.02 3.80 -1.41
N GLY A 123 -10.27 2.69 -2.08
CA GLY A 123 -11.61 2.20 -2.41
C GLY A 123 -12.30 1.40 -1.30
N MET A 124 -11.66 1.17 -0.14
CA MET A 124 -12.19 0.30 0.93
C MET A 124 -13.13 1.08 1.85
N THR A 125 -14.42 0.84 1.71
CA THR A 125 -15.46 1.34 2.62
C THR A 125 -15.81 0.28 3.66
N ASP A 126 -16.52 0.66 4.75
CA ASP A 126 -16.97 -0.28 5.79
C ASP A 126 -17.87 -1.38 5.23
N ALA A 127 -18.71 -1.05 4.27
CA ALA A 127 -19.56 -2.02 3.58
C ALA A 127 -18.71 -3.04 2.83
N LYS A 128 -17.76 -2.57 2.00
CA LYS A 128 -16.85 -3.43 1.23
C LYS A 128 -15.91 -4.25 2.12
N ALA A 129 -15.48 -3.70 3.25
CA ALA A 129 -14.56 -4.35 4.17
C ALA A 129 -15.03 -5.74 4.60
N ASN A 130 -16.34 -5.90 4.78
CA ASN A 130 -16.98 -7.15 5.22
C ASN A 130 -17.42 -8.06 4.08
N GLU A 131 -17.36 -7.60 2.83
CA GLU A 131 -17.68 -8.48 1.68
C GLU A 131 -16.67 -9.61 1.58
N THR A 132 -17.17 -10.81 1.27
CA THR A 132 -16.31 -11.98 1.05
C THR A 132 -15.61 -11.90 -0.30
N ALA A 133 -14.36 -12.39 -0.32
CA ALA A 133 -13.55 -12.49 -1.54
C ALA A 133 -12.96 -13.90 -1.66
N LYS A 134 -12.79 -14.37 -2.91
CA LYS A 134 -12.13 -15.63 -3.20
C LYS A 134 -10.61 -15.46 -3.11
N PHE A 135 -9.96 -16.38 -2.43
CA PHE A 135 -8.51 -16.43 -2.34
C PHE A 135 -8.05 -17.90 -2.37
N PHE A 136 -6.76 -18.15 -2.64
CA PHE A 136 -6.24 -19.52 -2.76
C PHE A 136 -6.08 -20.23 -1.40
N LEU A 137 -5.96 -19.46 -0.30
CA LEU A 137 -5.88 -20.04 1.03
C LEU A 137 -7.23 -20.61 1.48
N PRO A 138 -7.23 -21.70 2.29
CA PRO A 138 -8.46 -22.26 2.84
C PRO A 138 -9.23 -21.26 3.71
N GLY A 139 -10.56 -21.39 3.72
CA GLY A 139 -11.44 -20.60 4.58
C GLY A 139 -12.18 -19.48 3.86
N THR A 140 -12.92 -18.71 4.66
CA THR A 140 -13.65 -17.52 4.17
C THR A 140 -12.84 -16.28 4.45
N HIS A 141 -12.62 -15.47 3.43
CA HIS A 141 -11.84 -14.23 3.53
C HIS A 141 -12.73 -13.05 3.26
N THR A 142 -12.60 -11.99 4.08
CA THR A 142 -13.18 -10.69 3.76
C THR A 142 -12.18 -9.85 2.96
N ARG A 143 -12.67 -8.85 2.23
CA ARG A 143 -11.79 -7.95 1.45
C ARG A 143 -10.77 -7.26 2.34
N LEU A 144 -11.19 -6.72 3.49
CA LEU A 144 -10.27 -6.10 4.45
C LEU A 144 -9.33 -7.14 5.08
N GLY A 145 -9.80 -8.36 5.32
CA GLY A 145 -8.97 -9.47 5.80
C GLY A 145 -7.82 -9.77 4.84
N LEU A 146 -8.07 -9.71 3.51
CA LEU A 146 -7.01 -9.88 2.51
C LEU A 146 -6.03 -8.70 2.49
N LEU A 147 -6.48 -7.45 2.64
CA LEU A 147 -5.56 -6.31 2.77
C LEU A 147 -4.73 -6.37 4.06
N SER A 148 -5.31 -6.88 5.16
CA SER A 148 -4.58 -7.15 6.39
C SER A 148 -3.53 -8.26 6.19
N PHE A 149 -3.89 -9.33 5.48
CA PHE A 149 -2.97 -10.41 5.12
C PHE A 149 -1.82 -9.88 4.24
N ASN A 150 -2.12 -9.00 3.26
CA ASN A 150 -1.08 -8.35 2.47
C ASN A 150 -0.07 -7.61 3.34
N ALA A 151 -0.53 -6.79 4.27
CA ALA A 151 0.36 -6.07 5.19
C ALA A 151 1.21 -7.01 6.05
N MET A 152 0.63 -8.12 6.55
CA MET A 152 1.38 -9.14 7.31
C MET A 152 2.43 -9.85 6.45
N HIS A 153 2.11 -10.20 5.21
CA HIS A 153 3.03 -10.79 4.25
C HIS A 153 4.20 -9.85 3.91
N ASP A 154 3.92 -8.57 3.73
CA ASP A 154 4.94 -7.55 3.54
C ASP A 154 5.89 -7.45 4.75
N TRP A 155 5.36 -7.50 5.99
CA TRP A 155 6.16 -7.52 7.21
C TRP A 155 7.02 -8.78 7.33
N GLU A 156 6.49 -9.96 6.96
CA GLU A 156 7.24 -11.21 6.94
C GLU A 156 8.47 -11.09 6.04
N HIS A 157 8.27 -10.65 4.80
CA HIS A 157 9.37 -10.53 3.85
C HIS A 157 10.29 -9.36 4.13
N TYR A 158 9.79 -8.26 4.69
CA TYR A 158 10.66 -7.19 5.18
C TYR A 158 11.58 -7.68 6.31
N GLY A 159 11.09 -8.55 7.19
CA GLY A 159 11.94 -9.21 8.20
C GLY A 159 13.11 -9.99 7.59
N ASN A 160 12.84 -10.72 6.49
CA ASN A 160 13.89 -11.40 5.73
C ASN A 160 14.88 -10.40 5.12
N VAL A 161 14.40 -9.32 4.49
CA VAL A 161 15.22 -8.24 3.92
C VAL A 161 16.11 -7.61 4.98
N VAL A 162 15.56 -7.31 6.17
CA VAL A 162 16.33 -6.78 7.33
C VAL A 162 17.51 -7.68 7.69
N THR A 163 17.29 -8.99 7.73
CA THR A 163 18.34 -9.97 8.01
C THR A 163 19.43 -9.93 6.94
N TYR A 164 19.05 -9.91 5.67
CA TYR A 164 19.99 -9.87 4.55
C TYR A 164 20.81 -8.57 4.53
N MET A 165 20.16 -7.43 4.76
CA MET A 165 20.83 -6.13 4.86
C MET A 165 21.90 -6.14 5.95
N ARG A 166 21.58 -6.70 7.13
CA ARG A 166 22.54 -6.81 8.24
C ARG A 166 23.72 -7.74 7.92
N LEU A 167 23.48 -8.86 7.24
CA LEU A 167 24.54 -9.75 6.76
C LEU A 167 25.52 -9.04 5.79
N LYS A 168 25.01 -8.03 5.07
CA LYS A 168 25.81 -7.17 4.18
C LYS A 168 26.32 -5.89 4.86
N GLY A 169 26.21 -5.76 6.19
CA GLY A 169 26.67 -4.61 6.95
C GLY A 169 25.84 -3.34 6.78
N MET A 170 24.65 -3.44 6.17
CA MET A 170 23.74 -2.30 5.97
C MET A 170 22.84 -2.09 7.18
N VAL A 171 22.50 -0.82 7.48
CA VAL A 171 21.48 -0.46 8.48
C VAL A 171 20.11 -0.47 7.81
N PRO A 172 19.18 -1.36 8.23
CA PRO A 172 17.83 -1.38 7.64
C PRO A 172 17.04 -0.10 7.92
N PRO A 173 16.13 0.32 7.03
CA PRO A 173 15.31 1.53 7.20
C PRO A 173 14.55 1.60 8.54
N SER A 174 14.05 0.47 9.05
CA SER A 174 13.37 0.42 10.36
C SER A 174 14.30 0.63 11.56
N SER A 175 15.62 0.53 11.38
CA SER A 175 16.64 0.70 12.42
C SER A 175 17.45 1.99 12.23
N ALA A 176 17.20 2.77 11.17
CA ALA A 176 17.86 4.05 10.94
C ALA A 176 17.46 5.05 12.04
N LYS A 177 18.45 5.79 12.59
CA LYS A 177 18.16 6.88 13.55
C LYS A 177 17.31 7.94 12.85
N ARG A 178 16.24 8.36 13.50
CA ARG A 178 15.39 9.47 13.08
C ARG A 178 16.09 10.79 13.30
#